data_c1fb0b73aaff9c180aeeed257f46e7c8
#
_entry.id   c1fb0b73aaff9c180aeeed257f46e7c8
#
_cell.length_a   1.000
_cell.length_b   1.000
_cell.length_c   1.000
_cell.angle_alpha   90.00
_cell.angle_beta   90.00
_cell.angle_gamma   90.00
#
_symmetry.space_group_name_H-M   'P 1'
#
loop_
_entity.id
_entity.type
_entity.pdbx_description
1 polymer ?
#
loop_
_entity_poly.entity_id
_entity_poly.type
_entity_poly.pdbx_seq_one_letter_code
_entity_poly.pdbx_strand_id
1 'polypeptide(L)'
;MSRMRSLAEDLHERRAVARLGGGEEKIARQHAAGKLTARERIALLVDEGTFCELGIHAQPHFSQRAMEGRDAPADGVITGYGRVDGRIVCVCAYDFTVMAGAMGMTGELKVARLRELALTQRVPFVWLLDSAGARIQEAVGSLFAATGHLFREEVVMSGVVPQVAALMGPCAAGTAYIPGLADFVPMVRGRGSMALAGPHLVRAAIGEDVTQEELGGSRVHCRRSGVGDIEVADDEECIAVIKRYLSFFPSHCEERPPLLPVSDPVDRMDDELLDVLPEENRKPYDMYDVIRRIVDGGEWLDVKGAWARTIITCLARMGGRPVGIVANQPRQLGGILDNDSADKAARFVNLCDAFGIPLVFLQDVPGFMVGTKVEAAGIIRHGAKMLHAVAAATVPKVTVVLRKAYGAGYYVMCGRAYEP
;
A
#
# COMPACT_ATOMS: atom_id res chain seq x y z
N MET A 1 -12.55 -46.94 18.20
CA MET A 1 -12.34 -45.50 18.28
C MET A 1 -13.68 -44.81 18.58
N SER A 2 -13.76 -43.79 19.43
CA SER A 2 -15.06 -43.13 19.66
C SER A 2 -15.48 -42.36 18.41
N ARG A 3 -16.76 -42.22 18.11
CA ARG A 3 -17.32 -41.45 16.98
C ARG A 3 -16.74 -40.04 16.92
N MET A 4 -16.54 -39.40 18.07
CA MET A 4 -15.98 -38.04 18.12
C MET A 4 -14.50 -37.98 17.69
N ARG A 5 -13.71 -38.98 18.02
CA ARG A 5 -12.32 -39.04 17.54
C ARG A 5 -12.26 -39.23 16.05
N SER A 6 -13.08 -40.09 15.47
CA SER A 6 -13.14 -40.27 14.02
C SER A 6 -13.58 -38.96 13.28
N LEU A 7 -14.54 -38.22 13.82
CA LEU A 7 -14.95 -36.93 13.28
C LEU A 7 -13.84 -35.85 13.39
N ALA A 8 -13.07 -35.86 14.46
CA ALA A 8 -11.94 -34.98 14.63
C ALA A 8 -10.80 -35.28 13.63
N GLU A 9 -10.53 -36.57 13.40
CA GLU A 9 -9.56 -37.04 12.43
C GLU A 9 -10.00 -36.62 11.00
N ASP A 10 -11.25 -36.86 10.61
CA ASP A 10 -11.81 -36.40 9.32
C ASP A 10 -11.70 -34.87 9.15
N LEU A 11 -11.99 -34.11 10.20
CA LEU A 11 -11.83 -32.66 10.17
C LEU A 11 -10.37 -32.23 9.95
N HIS A 12 -9.42 -32.90 10.61
CA HIS A 12 -7.99 -32.62 10.43
C HIS A 12 -7.53 -32.94 9.01
N GLU A 13 -7.97 -34.07 8.47
CA GLU A 13 -7.66 -34.48 7.08
C GLU A 13 -8.23 -33.48 6.07
N ARG A 14 -9.49 -33.08 6.19
CA ARG A 14 -10.12 -32.06 5.32
C ARG A 14 -9.39 -30.72 5.39
N ARG A 15 -8.94 -30.31 6.57
CA ARG A 15 -8.12 -29.08 6.72
C ARG A 15 -6.77 -29.23 6.05
N ALA A 16 -6.12 -30.40 6.19
CA ALA A 16 -4.84 -30.64 5.52
C ALA A 16 -4.98 -30.57 4.00
N VAL A 17 -6.01 -31.21 3.42
CA VAL A 17 -6.31 -31.14 2.00
C VAL A 17 -6.58 -29.68 1.56
N ALA A 18 -7.43 -28.95 2.28
CA ALA A 18 -7.73 -27.56 1.96
C ALA A 18 -6.48 -26.65 2.00
N ARG A 19 -5.52 -26.93 2.87
CA ARG A 19 -4.25 -26.19 2.97
C ARG A 19 -3.32 -26.40 1.79
N LEU A 20 -3.45 -27.50 1.03
CA LEU A 20 -2.69 -27.71 -0.21
C LEU A 20 -3.15 -26.79 -1.35
N GLY A 21 -4.26 -26.06 -1.16
CA GLY A 21 -4.76 -25.13 -2.19
C GLY A 21 -4.96 -25.84 -3.53
N GLY A 22 -4.26 -25.38 -4.57
CA GLY A 22 -4.34 -25.98 -5.91
C GLY A 22 -3.57 -27.29 -6.08
N GLY A 23 -2.90 -27.81 -5.02
CA GLY A 23 -2.13 -29.04 -5.00
C GLY A 23 -0.65 -28.84 -5.29
N GLU A 24 0.14 -29.88 -4.99
CA GLU A 24 1.61 -29.85 -5.02
C GLU A 24 2.20 -29.39 -6.35
N GLU A 25 1.62 -29.82 -7.48
CA GLU A 25 2.09 -29.42 -8.80
C GLU A 25 2.01 -27.92 -9.03
N LYS A 26 0.89 -27.28 -8.62
CA LYS A 26 0.72 -25.83 -8.76
C LYS A 26 1.55 -25.04 -7.76
N ILE A 27 1.76 -25.59 -6.56
CA ILE A 27 2.70 -25.04 -5.59
C ILE A 27 4.12 -25.04 -6.17
N ALA A 28 4.57 -26.16 -6.73
CA ALA A 28 5.87 -26.26 -7.36
C ALA A 28 6.04 -25.27 -8.54
N ARG A 29 5.00 -25.04 -9.33
CA ARG A 29 5.00 -24.01 -10.40
C ARG A 29 5.12 -22.59 -9.82
N GLN A 30 4.45 -22.30 -8.69
CA GLN A 30 4.53 -21.03 -7.99
C GLN A 30 5.98 -20.77 -7.54
N HIS A 31 6.61 -21.76 -6.89
CA HIS A 31 8.00 -21.68 -6.46
C HIS A 31 8.98 -21.58 -7.65
N ALA A 32 8.76 -22.32 -8.74
CA ALA A 32 9.57 -22.22 -9.96
C ALA A 32 9.50 -20.82 -10.60
N ALA A 33 8.40 -20.09 -10.42
CA ALA A 33 8.27 -18.69 -10.80
C ALA A 33 8.91 -17.71 -9.78
N GLY A 34 9.58 -18.24 -8.74
CA GLY A 34 10.21 -17.49 -7.68
C GLY A 34 9.22 -16.80 -6.73
N LYS A 35 8.00 -17.29 -6.63
CA LYS A 35 6.92 -16.74 -5.81
C LYS A 35 6.64 -17.66 -4.63
N LEU A 36 6.35 -17.09 -3.48
CA LEU A 36 5.79 -17.82 -2.35
C LEU A 36 4.29 -18.09 -2.57
N THR A 37 3.77 -19.15 -1.95
CA THR A 37 2.33 -19.39 -1.87
C THR A 37 1.66 -18.37 -0.94
N ALA A 38 0.35 -18.19 -1.07
CA ALA A 38 -0.42 -17.31 -0.18
C ALA A 38 -0.22 -17.67 1.31
N ARG A 39 -0.12 -18.97 1.64
CA ARG A 39 0.09 -19.43 3.02
C ARG A 39 1.48 -19.12 3.55
N GLU A 40 2.51 -19.27 2.73
CA GLU A 40 3.89 -18.92 3.09
C GLU A 40 4.03 -17.41 3.31
N ARG A 41 3.40 -16.58 2.45
CA ARG A 41 3.35 -15.13 2.63
C ARG A 41 2.68 -14.73 3.94
N ILE A 42 1.56 -15.37 4.30
CA ILE A 42 0.89 -15.15 5.58
C ILE A 42 1.80 -15.57 6.75
N ALA A 43 2.44 -16.74 6.65
CA ALA A 43 3.34 -17.24 7.70
C ALA A 43 4.54 -16.32 7.96
N LEU A 44 5.07 -15.65 6.90
CA LEU A 44 6.11 -14.63 7.04
C LEU A 44 5.59 -13.31 7.62
N LEU A 45 4.33 -12.96 7.33
CA LEU A 45 3.75 -11.70 7.78
C LEU A 45 3.40 -11.71 9.27
N VAL A 46 2.77 -12.79 9.76
CA VAL A 46 2.26 -12.85 11.12
C VAL A 46 3.25 -13.52 12.07
N ASP A 47 3.15 -13.19 13.34
CA ASP A 47 3.91 -13.83 14.40
C ASP A 47 3.56 -15.32 14.47
N GLU A 48 4.56 -16.18 14.70
CA GLU A 48 4.43 -17.62 14.67
C GLU A 48 3.27 -18.12 15.59
N GLY A 49 2.44 -19.01 15.04
CA GLY A 49 1.33 -19.63 15.76
C GLY A 49 0.13 -18.72 16.03
N THR A 50 0.12 -17.47 15.58
CA THR A 50 -0.96 -16.53 15.88
C THR A 50 -2.05 -16.48 14.82
N PHE A 51 -1.84 -17.04 13.62
CA PHE A 51 -2.81 -16.95 12.54
C PHE A 51 -4.06 -17.81 12.79
N CYS A 52 -5.21 -17.17 12.82
CA CYS A 52 -6.52 -17.80 12.87
C CYS A 52 -7.21 -17.67 11.52
N GLU A 53 -7.24 -18.75 10.74
CA GLU A 53 -7.88 -18.79 9.43
C GLU A 53 -9.40 -18.87 9.56
N LEU A 54 -10.10 -18.02 8.81
CA LEU A 54 -11.57 -18.00 8.72
C LEU A 54 -12.00 -18.58 7.37
N GLY A 55 -12.98 -19.50 7.39
CA GLY A 55 -13.60 -20.03 6.18
C GLY A 55 -12.71 -20.97 5.36
N ILE A 56 -11.81 -21.76 5.98
CA ILE A 56 -10.95 -22.73 5.29
C ILE A 56 -11.77 -23.77 4.47
N HIS A 57 -12.97 -24.13 4.92
CA HIS A 57 -13.85 -25.09 4.26
C HIS A 57 -14.81 -24.44 3.23
N ALA A 58 -14.65 -23.16 2.93
CA ALA A 58 -15.44 -22.51 1.91
C ALA A 58 -15.14 -23.10 0.53
N GLN A 59 -16.20 -23.26 -0.26
CA GLN A 59 -16.17 -23.79 -1.62
C GLN A 59 -16.97 -22.86 -2.54
N PRO A 60 -16.76 -22.89 -3.86
CA PRO A 60 -17.54 -22.12 -4.82
C PRO A 60 -19.03 -22.33 -4.67
N HIS A 61 -19.81 -21.34 -5.02
CA HIS A 61 -21.26 -21.46 -5.02
C HIS A 61 -21.74 -22.31 -6.21
N PHE A 62 -22.29 -23.49 -5.96
CA PHE A 62 -22.65 -24.49 -6.98
C PHE A 62 -23.87 -24.13 -7.84
N SER A 63 -24.51 -22.98 -7.66
CA SER A 63 -25.62 -22.55 -8.52
C SER A 63 -25.21 -22.26 -9.96
N GLN A 64 -23.91 -22.12 -10.23
CA GLN A 64 -23.38 -21.86 -11.56
C GLN A 64 -22.89 -23.17 -12.22
N ARG A 65 -23.56 -23.59 -13.28
CA ARG A 65 -23.21 -24.81 -14.04
C ARG A 65 -21.75 -24.82 -14.52
N ALA A 66 -21.17 -23.64 -14.76
CA ALA A 66 -19.77 -23.50 -15.14
C ALA A 66 -18.78 -23.87 -14.02
N MET A 67 -19.22 -23.97 -12.78
CA MET A 67 -18.45 -24.37 -11.62
C MET A 67 -18.67 -25.84 -11.23
N GLU A 68 -19.58 -26.54 -11.90
CA GLU A 68 -19.87 -27.95 -11.60
C GLU A 68 -18.61 -28.82 -11.77
N GLY A 69 -18.28 -29.60 -10.76
CA GLY A 69 -17.10 -30.47 -10.75
C GLY A 69 -15.75 -29.75 -10.60
N ARG A 70 -15.73 -28.44 -10.36
CA ARG A 70 -14.49 -27.71 -10.07
C ARG A 70 -14.27 -27.56 -8.58
N ASP A 71 -13.09 -28.04 -8.14
CA ASP A 71 -12.66 -27.86 -6.76
C ASP A 71 -11.86 -26.53 -6.63
N ALA A 72 -12.23 -25.74 -5.65
CA ALA A 72 -11.52 -24.49 -5.33
C ALA A 72 -11.45 -24.32 -3.79
N PRO A 73 -10.48 -24.98 -3.14
CA PRO A 73 -10.32 -24.92 -1.68
C PRO A 73 -10.23 -23.48 -1.18
N ALA A 74 -10.92 -23.21 -0.07
CA ALA A 74 -11.08 -21.89 0.52
C ALA A 74 -11.62 -20.83 -0.46
N ASP A 75 -12.19 -21.25 -1.59
CA ASP A 75 -12.63 -20.45 -2.74
C ASP A 75 -11.54 -19.54 -3.32
N GLY A 76 -10.27 -20.01 -3.29
CA GLY A 76 -9.13 -19.31 -3.88
C GLY A 76 -8.66 -18.07 -3.11
N VAL A 77 -9.15 -17.85 -1.89
CA VAL A 77 -8.70 -16.75 -1.03
C VAL A 77 -8.60 -17.18 0.42
N ILE A 78 -7.48 -16.90 1.06
CA ILE A 78 -7.23 -17.17 2.46
C ILE A 78 -7.54 -15.90 3.25
N THR A 79 -8.42 -16.01 4.22
CA THR A 79 -8.86 -14.91 5.08
C THR A 79 -8.66 -15.28 6.54
N GLY A 80 -8.25 -14.33 7.35
CA GLY A 80 -8.03 -14.56 8.77
C GLY A 80 -7.42 -13.35 9.46
N TYR A 81 -7.03 -13.54 10.71
CA TYR A 81 -6.30 -12.55 11.47
C TYR A 81 -5.15 -13.20 12.22
N GLY A 82 -4.12 -12.43 12.48
CA GLY A 82 -2.95 -12.85 13.25
C GLY A 82 -2.33 -11.65 13.93
N ARG A 83 -1.18 -11.82 14.57
CA ARG A 83 -0.42 -10.72 15.13
C ARG A 83 0.74 -10.37 14.20
N VAL A 84 1.01 -9.10 14.08
CA VAL A 84 2.21 -8.55 13.44
C VAL A 84 2.89 -7.66 14.47
N ASP A 85 4.08 -8.07 14.91
CA ASP A 85 4.80 -7.42 16.01
C ASP A 85 3.89 -7.25 17.27
N GLY A 86 3.15 -8.31 17.64
CA GLY A 86 2.25 -8.36 18.76
C GLY A 86 0.86 -7.73 18.56
N ARG A 87 0.61 -6.97 17.49
CA ARG A 87 -0.67 -6.29 17.20
C ARG A 87 -1.54 -7.11 16.25
N ILE A 88 -2.84 -7.16 16.52
CA ILE A 88 -3.80 -7.87 15.65
C ILE A 88 -3.92 -7.14 14.30
N VAL A 89 -3.88 -7.94 13.23
CA VAL A 89 -4.05 -7.49 11.84
C VAL A 89 -4.95 -8.47 11.11
N CYS A 90 -5.92 -8.00 10.35
CA CYS A 90 -6.69 -8.80 9.41
C CYS A 90 -5.89 -8.99 8.11
N VAL A 91 -5.88 -10.22 7.60
CA VAL A 91 -5.09 -10.59 6.41
C VAL A 91 -5.98 -11.30 5.39
N CYS A 92 -5.93 -10.82 4.16
CA CYS A 92 -6.56 -11.43 2.98
C CYS A 92 -5.47 -11.76 1.96
N ALA A 93 -5.33 -13.03 1.58
CA ALA A 93 -4.34 -13.46 0.58
C ALA A 93 -5.01 -14.27 -0.52
N TYR A 94 -4.93 -13.79 -1.76
CA TYR A 94 -5.42 -14.54 -2.92
C TYR A 94 -4.43 -15.65 -3.28
N ASP A 95 -4.95 -16.88 -3.40
CA ASP A 95 -4.15 -18.07 -3.69
C ASP A 95 -4.11 -18.35 -5.18
N PHE A 96 -3.03 -17.93 -5.84
CA PHE A 96 -2.86 -18.11 -7.28
C PHE A 96 -2.86 -19.58 -7.70
N THR A 97 -2.55 -20.51 -6.80
CA THR A 97 -2.60 -21.96 -7.09
C THR A 97 -4.03 -22.47 -7.29
N VAL A 98 -5.04 -21.75 -6.76
CA VAL A 98 -6.46 -22.07 -6.86
C VAL A 98 -7.11 -21.15 -7.88
N MET A 99 -7.42 -21.67 -9.08
CA MET A 99 -8.07 -20.92 -10.16
C MET A 99 -7.42 -19.55 -10.45
N ALA A 100 -6.07 -19.49 -10.40
CA ALA A 100 -5.28 -18.26 -10.56
C ALA A 100 -5.69 -17.12 -9.58
N GLY A 101 -6.09 -17.45 -8.36
CA GLY A 101 -6.53 -16.50 -7.36
C GLY A 101 -7.77 -15.70 -7.76
N ALA A 102 -8.57 -16.21 -8.72
CA ALA A 102 -9.73 -15.49 -9.21
C ALA A 102 -10.79 -15.35 -8.12
N MET A 103 -11.33 -14.15 -7.97
CA MET A 103 -12.35 -13.80 -6.97
C MET A 103 -13.70 -14.44 -7.32
N GLY A 104 -14.13 -15.44 -6.56
CA GLY A 104 -15.44 -16.08 -6.62
C GLY A 104 -16.43 -15.45 -5.64
N MET A 105 -17.70 -15.81 -5.77
CA MET A 105 -18.78 -15.27 -4.92
C MET A 105 -18.58 -15.59 -3.43
N THR A 106 -18.26 -16.84 -3.10
CA THR A 106 -18.03 -17.27 -1.72
C THR A 106 -16.75 -16.63 -1.16
N GLY A 107 -15.70 -16.53 -1.99
CA GLY A 107 -14.47 -15.83 -1.65
C GLY A 107 -14.72 -14.37 -1.29
N GLU A 108 -15.51 -13.65 -2.09
CA GLU A 108 -15.86 -12.26 -1.78
C GLU A 108 -16.69 -12.13 -0.48
N LEU A 109 -17.63 -13.04 -0.23
CA LEU A 109 -18.37 -13.05 1.04
C LEU A 109 -17.45 -13.26 2.26
N LYS A 110 -16.42 -14.11 2.13
CA LYS A 110 -15.40 -14.27 3.18
C LYS A 110 -14.62 -12.99 3.41
N VAL A 111 -14.19 -12.36 2.33
CA VAL A 111 -13.40 -11.12 2.39
C VAL A 111 -14.26 -9.97 2.93
N ALA A 112 -15.53 -9.86 2.52
CA ALA A 112 -16.48 -8.88 3.07
C ALA A 112 -16.64 -9.05 4.59
N ARG A 113 -16.79 -10.28 5.07
CA ARG A 113 -16.84 -10.57 6.50
C ARG A 113 -15.56 -10.17 7.23
N LEU A 114 -14.41 -10.35 6.59
CA LEU A 114 -13.12 -9.94 7.18
C LEU A 114 -12.98 -8.39 7.22
N ARG A 115 -13.43 -7.67 6.18
CA ARG A 115 -13.47 -6.20 6.17
C ARG A 115 -14.37 -5.66 7.29
N GLU A 116 -15.56 -6.25 7.46
CA GLU A 116 -16.48 -5.93 8.56
C GLU A 116 -15.81 -6.17 9.93
N LEU A 117 -15.10 -7.29 10.07
CA LEU A 117 -14.36 -7.60 11.30
C LEU A 117 -13.27 -6.56 11.58
N ALA A 118 -12.45 -6.21 10.58
CA ALA A 118 -11.40 -5.21 10.71
C ALA A 118 -11.95 -3.86 11.14
N LEU A 119 -13.04 -3.40 10.51
CA LEU A 119 -13.69 -2.14 10.83
C LEU A 119 -14.30 -2.15 12.25
N THR A 120 -14.99 -3.24 12.62
CA THR A 120 -15.66 -3.38 13.93
C THR A 120 -14.65 -3.52 15.06
N GLN A 121 -13.58 -4.27 14.86
CA GLN A 121 -12.50 -4.46 15.85
C GLN A 121 -11.44 -3.37 15.78
N ARG A 122 -11.51 -2.49 14.78
CA ARG A 122 -10.58 -1.38 14.56
C ARG A 122 -9.13 -1.84 14.49
N VAL A 123 -8.87 -2.77 13.57
CA VAL A 123 -7.53 -3.33 13.34
C VAL A 123 -7.09 -3.16 11.89
N PRO A 124 -5.79 -3.03 11.61
CA PRO A 124 -5.27 -2.87 10.26
C PRO A 124 -5.68 -4.02 9.33
N PHE A 125 -5.75 -3.73 8.05
CA PHE A 125 -6.08 -4.69 7.00
C PHE A 125 -4.94 -4.81 5.99
N VAL A 126 -4.48 -6.04 5.73
CA VAL A 126 -3.43 -6.33 4.76
C VAL A 126 -3.96 -7.24 3.66
N TRP A 127 -3.83 -6.76 2.43
CA TRP A 127 -4.12 -7.50 1.21
C TRP A 127 -2.81 -8.04 0.64
N LEU A 128 -2.72 -9.35 0.41
CA LEU A 128 -1.63 -9.99 -0.34
C LEU A 128 -2.19 -10.43 -1.69
N LEU A 129 -1.96 -9.61 -2.72
CA LEU A 129 -2.63 -9.69 -4.00
C LEU A 129 -1.83 -10.51 -5.01
N ASP A 130 -2.46 -11.57 -5.50
CA ASP A 130 -1.96 -12.44 -6.57
C ASP A 130 -3.17 -13.07 -7.27
N SER A 131 -3.87 -12.29 -8.12
CA SER A 131 -5.20 -12.61 -8.63
C SER A 131 -5.38 -12.25 -10.10
N ALA A 132 -5.96 -13.16 -10.85
CA ALA A 132 -6.39 -12.90 -12.23
C ALA A 132 -7.66 -12.01 -12.32
N GLY A 133 -8.20 -11.54 -11.20
CA GLY A 133 -9.39 -10.72 -11.17
C GLY A 133 -10.68 -11.51 -10.90
N ALA A 134 -11.82 -11.00 -11.36
CA ALA A 134 -13.11 -11.65 -11.13
C ALA A 134 -13.19 -13.02 -11.83
N ARG A 135 -13.74 -14.01 -11.14
CA ARG A 135 -14.01 -15.35 -11.68
C ARG A 135 -15.16 -15.30 -12.68
N ILE A 136 -14.83 -15.25 -13.96
CA ILE A 136 -15.82 -15.09 -15.06
C ILE A 136 -16.92 -16.15 -15.02
N GLN A 137 -16.58 -17.37 -14.59
CA GLN A 137 -17.52 -18.49 -14.48
C GLN A 137 -18.68 -18.22 -13.51
N GLU A 138 -18.49 -17.34 -12.53
CA GLU A 138 -19.49 -16.95 -11.54
C GLU A 138 -19.97 -15.50 -11.71
N ALA A 139 -19.11 -14.65 -12.26
CA ALA A 139 -19.31 -13.21 -12.36
C ALA A 139 -20.17 -12.81 -13.57
N VAL A 140 -21.36 -13.42 -13.73
CA VAL A 140 -22.25 -13.14 -14.85
C VAL A 140 -23.55 -12.50 -14.36
N GLY A 141 -23.95 -11.41 -15.01
CA GLY A 141 -25.22 -10.74 -14.76
C GLY A 141 -25.32 -10.05 -13.39
N SER A 142 -26.51 -10.04 -12.81
CA SER A 142 -26.83 -9.32 -11.57
C SER A 142 -26.11 -9.85 -10.32
N LEU A 143 -25.66 -11.10 -10.32
CA LEU A 143 -24.89 -11.66 -9.21
C LEU A 143 -23.55 -10.93 -9.03
N PHE A 144 -22.94 -10.47 -10.14
CA PHE A 144 -21.69 -9.71 -10.10
C PHE A 144 -21.83 -8.34 -9.41
N ALA A 145 -23.04 -7.75 -9.46
CA ALA A 145 -23.27 -6.44 -8.86
C ALA A 145 -23.01 -6.41 -7.35
N ALA A 146 -23.20 -7.53 -6.64
CA ALA A 146 -22.94 -7.63 -5.21
C ALA A 146 -21.44 -7.48 -4.86
N THR A 147 -20.52 -7.79 -5.77
CA THR A 147 -19.06 -7.63 -5.53
C THR A 147 -18.64 -6.16 -5.44
N GLY A 148 -19.46 -5.22 -5.89
CA GLY A 148 -19.23 -3.79 -5.75
C GLY A 148 -19.19 -3.28 -4.30
N HIS A 149 -19.69 -4.06 -3.34
CA HIS A 149 -19.51 -3.75 -1.90
C HIS A 149 -18.03 -3.63 -1.51
N LEU A 150 -17.14 -4.36 -2.17
CA LEU A 150 -15.68 -4.28 -1.97
C LEU A 150 -15.20 -2.82 -1.95
N PHE A 151 -15.50 -2.06 -3.00
CA PHE A 151 -15.00 -0.68 -3.14
C PHE A 151 -15.60 0.26 -2.08
N ARG A 152 -16.91 0.10 -1.80
CA ARG A 152 -17.57 0.90 -0.77
C ARG A 152 -16.98 0.64 0.61
N GLU A 153 -16.73 -0.61 0.95
CA GLU A 153 -16.21 -1.00 2.27
C GLU A 153 -14.76 -0.55 2.46
N GLU A 154 -13.90 -0.63 1.43
CA GLU A 154 -12.56 -0.07 1.46
C GLU A 154 -12.57 1.45 1.71
N VAL A 155 -13.47 2.17 1.04
CA VAL A 155 -13.64 3.62 1.28
C VAL A 155 -14.12 3.90 2.70
N VAL A 156 -15.03 3.09 3.25
CA VAL A 156 -15.49 3.23 4.64
C VAL A 156 -14.35 2.95 5.64
N MET A 157 -13.45 2.04 5.32
CA MET A 157 -12.26 1.74 6.13
C MET A 157 -11.16 2.80 6.01
N SER A 158 -11.14 3.56 4.91
CA SER A 158 -10.11 4.58 4.64
C SER A 158 -10.08 5.65 5.73
N GLY A 159 -8.90 5.91 6.28
CA GLY A 159 -8.69 6.84 7.39
C GLY A 159 -9.22 6.34 8.75
N VAL A 160 -9.83 5.15 8.81
CA VAL A 160 -10.29 4.52 10.07
C VAL A 160 -9.29 3.48 10.54
N VAL A 161 -8.88 2.56 9.66
CA VAL A 161 -7.85 1.55 9.92
C VAL A 161 -6.82 1.58 8.80
N PRO A 162 -5.53 1.37 9.08
CA PRO A 162 -4.49 1.30 8.05
C PRO A 162 -4.77 0.15 7.07
N GLN A 163 -4.70 0.44 5.76
CA GLN A 163 -4.90 -0.52 4.69
C GLN A 163 -3.63 -0.66 3.83
N VAL A 164 -3.08 -1.86 3.73
CA VAL A 164 -1.93 -2.16 2.90
C VAL A 164 -2.32 -3.15 1.81
N ALA A 165 -2.01 -2.84 0.55
CA ALA A 165 -2.28 -3.73 -0.58
C ALA A 165 -0.97 -4.08 -1.31
N ALA A 166 -0.41 -5.25 -1.01
CA ALA A 166 0.84 -5.72 -1.59
C ALA A 166 0.61 -6.45 -2.91
N LEU A 167 1.20 -5.95 -3.98
CA LEU A 167 1.15 -6.58 -5.30
C LEU A 167 2.31 -7.57 -5.45
N MET A 168 2.04 -8.84 -5.18
CA MET A 168 2.99 -9.95 -5.22
C MET A 168 2.79 -10.85 -6.45
N GLY A 169 1.83 -10.51 -7.27
CA GLY A 169 1.47 -11.13 -8.55
C GLY A 169 0.56 -10.22 -9.35
N PRO A 170 -0.11 -10.74 -10.38
CA PRO A 170 -1.09 -9.99 -11.14
C PRO A 170 -2.28 -9.54 -10.26
N CYS A 171 -2.84 -8.39 -10.61
CA CYS A 171 -4.03 -7.83 -10.01
C CYS A 171 -4.83 -7.12 -11.12
N ALA A 172 -5.83 -7.79 -11.67
CA ALA A 172 -6.51 -7.32 -12.87
C ALA A 172 -7.99 -7.00 -12.64
N ALA A 173 -8.54 -6.15 -13.51
CA ALA A 173 -9.94 -5.75 -13.51
C ALA A 173 -10.40 -5.14 -12.18
N GLY A 174 -11.49 -5.63 -11.59
CA GLY A 174 -12.02 -5.09 -10.34
C GLY A 174 -11.04 -5.12 -9.17
N THR A 175 -10.20 -6.16 -9.08
CA THR A 175 -9.20 -6.25 -8.01
C THR A 175 -8.11 -5.19 -8.11
N ALA A 176 -7.90 -4.57 -9.27
CA ALA A 176 -6.93 -3.48 -9.45
C ALA A 176 -7.31 -2.19 -8.70
N TYR A 177 -8.57 -2.03 -8.29
CA TYR A 177 -8.98 -0.91 -7.46
C TYR A 177 -8.64 -1.09 -5.97
N ILE A 178 -8.41 -2.32 -5.50
CA ILE A 178 -7.94 -2.58 -4.11
C ILE A 178 -6.66 -1.78 -3.82
N PRO A 179 -5.56 -1.92 -4.57
CA PRO A 179 -4.38 -1.08 -4.35
C PRO A 179 -4.62 0.41 -4.63
N GLY A 180 -5.56 0.74 -5.53
CA GLY A 180 -5.92 2.13 -5.82
C GLY A 180 -6.57 2.86 -4.63
N LEU A 181 -7.27 2.13 -3.78
CA LEU A 181 -7.97 2.65 -2.59
C LEU A 181 -7.16 2.47 -1.28
N ALA A 182 -6.18 1.56 -1.26
CA ALA A 182 -5.35 1.30 -0.10
C ALA A 182 -4.41 2.48 0.24
N ASP A 183 -3.93 2.53 1.47
CA ASP A 183 -3.04 3.57 1.97
C ASP A 183 -1.60 3.39 1.51
N PHE A 184 -1.14 2.14 1.38
CA PHE A 184 0.23 1.79 1.00
C PHE A 184 0.29 0.57 0.07
N VAL A 185 1.03 0.70 -1.03
CA VAL A 185 1.07 -0.28 -2.13
C VAL A 185 2.51 -0.67 -2.49
N PRO A 186 3.11 -1.64 -1.78
CA PRO A 186 4.38 -2.25 -2.22
C PRO A 186 4.15 -3.18 -3.42
N MET A 187 5.08 -3.16 -4.39
CA MET A 187 5.01 -3.95 -5.61
C MET A 187 6.28 -4.77 -5.82
N VAL A 188 6.14 -6.08 -5.97
CA VAL A 188 7.28 -6.96 -6.29
C VAL A 188 7.68 -6.79 -7.76
N ARG A 189 8.94 -6.44 -7.98
CA ARG A 189 9.52 -6.18 -9.31
C ARG A 189 9.36 -7.39 -10.24
N GLY A 190 8.85 -7.12 -11.47
CA GLY A 190 8.69 -8.14 -12.50
C GLY A 190 7.64 -9.22 -12.22
N ARG A 191 6.90 -9.10 -11.10
CA ARG A 191 5.84 -10.04 -10.69
C ARG A 191 4.55 -9.31 -10.34
N GLY A 192 4.63 -8.30 -9.49
CA GLY A 192 3.51 -7.45 -9.13
C GLY A 192 3.08 -6.58 -10.30
N SER A 193 1.83 -6.66 -10.68
CA SER A 193 1.26 -5.81 -11.73
C SER A 193 -0.21 -5.54 -11.48
N MET A 194 -0.69 -4.38 -11.93
CA MET A 194 -2.12 -4.06 -11.92
C MET A 194 -2.54 -3.37 -13.20
N ALA A 195 -3.71 -3.72 -13.71
CA ALA A 195 -4.31 -3.07 -14.86
C ALA A 195 -5.82 -3.31 -14.86
N LEU A 196 -6.59 -2.39 -15.46
CA LEU A 196 -8.04 -2.56 -15.61
C LEU A 196 -8.39 -3.71 -16.57
N ALA A 197 -7.50 -3.99 -17.53
CA ALA A 197 -7.64 -5.08 -18.48
C ALA A 197 -6.28 -5.74 -18.69
N GLY A 198 -6.25 -7.07 -18.80
CA GLY A 198 -5.01 -7.78 -19.15
C GLY A 198 -4.61 -7.58 -20.62
N PRO A 199 -3.34 -7.91 -21.00
CA PRO A 199 -2.84 -7.72 -22.37
C PRO A 199 -3.74 -8.29 -23.48
N HIS A 200 -4.34 -9.46 -23.26
CA HIS A 200 -5.26 -10.06 -24.25
C HIS A 200 -6.50 -9.20 -24.52
N LEU A 201 -7.06 -8.59 -23.49
CA LEU A 201 -8.23 -7.72 -23.64
C LEU A 201 -7.84 -6.39 -24.26
N VAL A 202 -6.69 -5.83 -23.92
CA VAL A 202 -6.14 -4.61 -24.55
C VAL A 202 -5.96 -4.85 -26.06
N ARG A 203 -5.34 -5.96 -26.44
CA ARG A 203 -5.19 -6.34 -27.84
C ARG A 203 -6.54 -6.49 -28.57
N ALA A 204 -7.51 -7.15 -27.93
CA ALA A 204 -8.84 -7.33 -28.54
C ALA A 204 -9.61 -6.01 -28.66
N ALA A 205 -9.46 -5.08 -27.72
CA ALA A 205 -10.22 -3.84 -27.67
C ALA A 205 -9.65 -2.73 -28.57
N ILE A 206 -8.33 -2.57 -28.59
CA ILE A 206 -7.65 -1.45 -29.28
C ILE A 206 -6.51 -1.86 -30.19
N GLY A 207 -6.22 -3.19 -30.32
CA GLY A 207 -5.18 -3.72 -31.21
C GLY A 207 -3.74 -3.51 -30.71
N GLU A 208 -3.53 -3.09 -29.46
CA GLU A 208 -2.22 -2.85 -28.88
C GLU A 208 -1.61 -4.17 -28.35
N ASP A 209 -0.43 -4.54 -28.85
CA ASP A 209 0.37 -5.64 -28.31
C ASP A 209 1.29 -5.12 -27.22
N VAL A 210 1.03 -5.53 -25.98
CA VAL A 210 1.73 -5.05 -24.79
C VAL A 210 1.93 -6.22 -23.82
N THR A 211 3.07 -6.23 -23.14
CA THR A 211 3.33 -7.18 -22.05
C THR A 211 2.65 -6.72 -20.75
N GLN A 212 2.46 -7.64 -19.81
CA GLN A 212 1.90 -7.32 -18.49
C GLN A 212 2.75 -6.29 -17.73
N GLU A 213 4.10 -6.39 -17.84
CA GLU A 213 5.04 -5.46 -17.20
C GLU A 213 4.97 -4.06 -17.82
N GLU A 214 4.89 -3.96 -19.16
CA GLU A 214 4.75 -2.68 -19.86
C GLU A 214 3.40 -2.01 -19.60
N LEU A 215 2.34 -2.79 -19.46
CA LEU A 215 0.99 -2.28 -19.22
C LEU A 215 0.80 -1.77 -17.78
N GLY A 216 1.29 -2.53 -16.80
CA GLY A 216 0.98 -2.24 -15.40
C GLY A 216 1.95 -2.85 -14.38
N GLY A 217 3.20 -3.06 -14.75
CA GLY A 217 4.23 -3.52 -13.83
C GLY A 217 4.71 -2.45 -12.83
N SER A 218 5.57 -2.86 -11.91
CA SER A 218 6.09 -1.99 -10.85
C SER A 218 6.73 -0.71 -11.36
N ARG A 219 7.45 -0.76 -12.50
CA ARG A 219 8.05 0.43 -13.11
C ARG A 219 7.02 1.45 -13.59
N VAL A 220 5.87 0.99 -14.07
CA VAL A 220 4.78 1.88 -14.48
C VAL A 220 4.18 2.54 -13.25
N HIS A 221 3.79 1.75 -12.25
CA HIS A 221 3.00 2.26 -11.14
C HIS A 221 3.83 2.95 -10.05
N CYS A 222 5.05 2.52 -9.80
CA CYS A 222 5.92 3.19 -8.82
C CYS A 222 6.68 4.41 -9.39
N ARG A 223 6.75 4.58 -10.75
CA ARG A 223 7.58 5.65 -11.34
C ARG A 223 6.83 6.61 -12.25
N ARG A 224 5.67 6.21 -12.83
CA ARG A 224 4.93 7.02 -13.80
C ARG A 224 3.53 7.38 -13.35
N SER A 225 2.73 6.41 -12.93
CA SER A 225 1.34 6.65 -12.51
C SER A 225 1.21 7.04 -11.03
N GLY A 226 2.19 6.69 -10.20
CA GLY A 226 2.17 7.00 -8.78
C GLY A 226 1.13 6.22 -7.97
N VAL A 227 0.56 5.14 -8.48
CA VAL A 227 -0.34 4.28 -7.69
C VAL A 227 0.47 3.42 -6.72
N GLY A 228 1.58 2.79 -7.19
CA GLY A 228 2.50 2.05 -6.34
C GLY A 228 3.37 2.97 -5.49
N ASP A 229 3.61 2.58 -4.25
CA ASP A 229 4.41 3.37 -3.31
C ASP A 229 5.89 3.00 -3.33
N ILE A 230 6.20 1.71 -3.40
CA ILE A 230 7.58 1.22 -3.39
C ILE A 230 7.72 -0.04 -4.23
N GLU A 231 8.82 -0.13 -4.98
CA GLU A 231 9.23 -1.33 -5.71
C GLU A 231 10.17 -2.14 -4.84
N VAL A 232 9.87 -3.43 -4.62
CA VAL A 232 10.66 -4.38 -3.82
C VAL A 232 11.15 -5.54 -4.68
N ALA A 233 12.22 -6.24 -4.25
CA ALA A 233 12.85 -7.28 -5.05
C ALA A 233 12.04 -8.59 -5.11
N ASP A 234 11.47 -9.00 -3.97
CA ASP A 234 10.82 -10.30 -3.77
C ASP A 234 9.71 -10.24 -2.72
N ASP A 235 9.11 -11.40 -2.45
CA ASP A 235 8.01 -11.56 -1.50
C ASP A 235 8.48 -11.29 -0.07
N GLU A 236 9.69 -11.67 0.29
CA GLU A 236 10.28 -11.50 1.62
C GLU A 236 10.52 -10.02 1.92
N GLU A 237 11.12 -9.28 1.00
CA GLU A 237 11.31 -7.83 1.15
C GLU A 237 9.96 -7.12 1.20
N CYS A 238 8.98 -7.58 0.41
CA CYS A 238 7.62 -7.04 0.43
C CYS A 238 6.99 -7.16 1.82
N ILE A 239 7.07 -8.33 2.44
CA ILE A 239 6.56 -8.58 3.79
C ILE A 239 7.32 -7.73 4.83
N ALA A 240 8.64 -7.61 4.73
CA ALA A 240 9.43 -6.78 5.63
C ALA A 240 9.02 -5.30 5.54
N VAL A 241 8.77 -4.80 4.33
CA VAL A 241 8.30 -3.43 4.10
C VAL A 241 6.89 -3.22 4.65
N ILE A 242 5.97 -4.19 4.54
CA ILE A 242 4.64 -4.12 5.15
C ILE A 242 4.75 -3.99 6.68
N LYS A 243 5.54 -4.83 7.33
CA LYS A 243 5.77 -4.77 8.79
C LYS A 243 6.34 -3.40 9.18
N ARG A 244 7.35 -2.92 8.45
CA ARG A 244 7.96 -1.62 8.68
C ARG A 244 6.95 -0.48 8.53
N TYR A 245 6.12 -0.49 7.48
CA TYR A 245 5.06 0.49 7.29
C TYR A 245 4.07 0.49 8.46
N LEU A 246 3.53 -0.68 8.82
CA LEU A 246 2.58 -0.82 9.92
C LEU A 246 3.17 -0.36 11.26
N SER A 247 4.49 -0.44 11.45
CA SER A 247 5.14 0.02 12.69
C SER A 247 5.00 1.52 12.95
N PHE A 248 4.77 2.34 11.92
CA PHE A 248 4.56 3.79 12.06
C PHE A 248 3.12 4.16 12.45
N PHE A 249 2.16 3.28 12.18
CA PHE A 249 0.74 3.57 12.32
C PHE A 249 0.14 2.98 13.60
N PRO A 250 -0.88 3.62 14.19
CA PRO A 250 -1.71 2.99 15.22
C PRO A 250 -2.56 1.87 14.62
N SER A 251 -3.30 1.15 15.46
CA SER A 251 -4.27 0.14 14.97
C SER A 251 -5.46 0.79 14.26
N HIS A 252 -5.85 1.99 14.71
CA HIS A 252 -6.94 2.79 14.12
C HIS A 252 -6.76 4.29 14.44
N CYS A 253 -7.54 5.12 13.78
CA CYS A 253 -7.42 6.59 13.82
C CYS A 253 -7.63 7.24 15.22
N GLU A 254 -8.27 6.55 16.16
CA GLU A 254 -8.49 7.06 17.53
C GLU A 254 -7.37 6.68 18.51
N GLU A 255 -6.40 5.85 18.07
CA GLU A 255 -5.20 5.55 18.85
C GLU A 255 -4.05 6.51 18.46
N ARG A 256 -3.11 6.68 19.36
CA ARG A 256 -1.88 7.41 19.07
C ARG A 256 -0.89 6.52 18.33
N PRO A 257 -0.11 7.07 17.39
CA PRO A 257 1.00 6.34 16.76
C PRO A 257 1.97 5.75 17.80
N PRO A 258 2.50 4.54 17.56
CA PRO A 258 3.33 3.82 18.52
C PRO A 258 4.66 4.53 18.76
N LEU A 259 5.00 4.75 20.03
CA LEU A 259 6.29 5.27 20.45
C LEU A 259 7.27 4.10 20.60
N LEU A 260 8.43 4.18 19.92
CA LEU A 260 9.49 3.20 20.07
C LEU A 260 10.64 3.77 20.90
N PRO A 261 11.35 2.92 21.67
CA PRO A 261 12.60 3.33 22.31
C PRO A 261 13.60 3.81 21.25
N VAL A 262 14.34 4.86 21.58
CA VAL A 262 15.38 5.43 20.73
C VAL A 262 16.64 5.65 21.54
N SER A 263 17.80 5.40 20.93
CA SER A 263 19.12 5.64 21.55
C SER A 263 19.64 7.05 21.27
N ASP A 264 19.15 7.71 20.24
CA ASP A 264 19.62 9.03 19.83
C ASP A 264 19.20 10.09 20.85
N PRO A 265 20.12 10.96 21.29
CA PRO A 265 19.76 12.10 22.16
C PRO A 265 18.76 13.03 21.44
N VAL A 266 17.73 13.46 22.13
CA VAL A 266 16.70 14.37 21.55
C VAL A 266 17.24 15.80 21.32
N ASP A 267 18.30 16.16 22.00
CA ASP A 267 19.01 17.46 21.92
C ASP A 267 20.28 17.39 21.06
N ARG A 268 20.49 16.29 20.30
CA ARG A 268 21.65 16.15 19.45
C ARG A 268 21.74 17.27 18.42
N MET A 269 22.95 17.77 18.20
CA MET A 269 23.31 18.67 17.12
C MET A 269 24.30 17.95 16.22
N ASP A 270 24.03 17.88 14.94
CA ASP A 270 24.90 17.25 13.96
C ASP A 270 25.63 18.34 13.18
N ASP A 271 26.93 18.51 13.45
CA ASP A 271 27.76 19.54 12.82
C ASP A 271 27.88 19.35 11.30
N GLU A 272 27.71 18.12 10.78
CA GLU A 272 27.71 17.88 9.35
C GLU A 272 26.54 18.57 8.62
N LEU A 273 25.48 18.98 9.33
CA LEU A 273 24.40 19.80 8.75
C LEU A 273 24.92 21.14 8.23
N LEU A 274 26.00 21.67 8.79
CA LEU A 274 26.60 22.93 8.37
C LEU A 274 27.18 22.85 6.93
N ASP A 275 27.55 21.64 6.50
CA ASP A 275 28.18 21.40 5.20
C ASP A 275 27.22 20.88 4.13
N VAL A 276 25.96 20.54 4.49
CA VAL A 276 24.97 20.02 3.54
C VAL A 276 24.52 21.07 2.53
N LEU A 277 24.30 22.30 2.96
CA LEU A 277 23.84 23.38 2.10
C LEU A 277 25.03 24.08 1.45
N PRO A 278 25.10 24.08 0.08
CA PRO A 278 26.16 24.80 -0.61
C PRO A 278 26.04 26.31 -0.43
N GLU A 279 27.17 27.02 -0.35
CA GLU A 279 27.22 28.49 -0.27
C GLU A 279 26.50 29.16 -1.46
N GLU A 280 26.61 28.58 -2.65
CA GLU A 280 25.92 29.07 -3.84
C GLU A 280 24.45 28.65 -3.82
N ASN A 281 23.53 29.63 -3.74
CA ASN A 281 22.09 29.40 -3.72
C ASN A 281 21.52 28.63 -4.93
N ARG A 282 22.24 28.58 -6.06
CA ARG A 282 21.81 27.85 -7.27
C ARG A 282 22.29 26.42 -7.32
N LYS A 283 23.32 26.07 -6.54
CA LYS A 283 23.88 24.71 -6.52
C LYS A 283 22.90 23.74 -5.83
N PRO A 284 22.54 22.62 -6.47
CA PRO A 284 21.65 21.65 -5.88
C PRO A 284 22.38 20.85 -4.78
N TYR A 285 21.62 20.40 -3.79
CA TYR A 285 22.06 19.43 -2.77
C TYR A 285 20.99 18.35 -2.62
N ASP A 286 21.31 17.26 -1.92
CA ASP A 286 20.39 16.17 -1.66
C ASP A 286 19.67 16.41 -0.33
N MET A 287 18.36 16.60 -0.36
CA MET A 287 17.57 16.79 0.85
C MET A 287 17.58 15.55 1.75
N TYR A 288 17.85 14.36 1.21
CA TYR A 288 18.03 13.15 2.02
C TYR A 288 19.23 13.25 2.97
N ASP A 289 20.25 14.04 2.65
CA ASP A 289 21.38 14.29 3.56
C ASP A 289 20.96 15.08 4.81
N VAL A 290 19.97 15.97 4.67
CA VAL A 290 19.34 16.66 5.81
C VAL A 290 18.45 15.67 6.60
N ILE A 291 17.56 14.95 5.89
CA ILE A 291 16.63 14.00 6.54
C ILE A 291 17.41 12.99 7.39
N ARG A 292 18.45 12.38 6.84
CA ARG A 292 19.28 11.37 7.54
C ARG A 292 19.81 11.87 8.89
N ARG A 293 20.15 13.16 8.99
CA ARG A 293 20.77 13.74 10.18
C ARG A 293 19.78 14.18 11.25
N ILE A 294 18.51 14.37 10.88
CA ILE A 294 17.48 14.84 11.82
C ILE A 294 16.58 13.72 12.33
N VAL A 295 16.53 12.56 11.65
CA VAL A 295 15.69 11.42 12.05
C VAL A 295 16.47 10.42 12.89
N ASP A 296 15.77 9.64 13.70
CA ASP A 296 16.35 8.63 14.58
C ASP A 296 17.08 7.55 13.77
N GLY A 297 18.32 7.25 14.15
CA GLY A 297 19.18 6.28 13.47
C GLY A 297 19.47 6.58 12.01
N GLY A 298 19.11 7.76 11.51
CA GLY A 298 19.21 8.11 10.09
C GLY A 298 18.33 7.26 9.17
N GLU A 299 17.23 6.69 9.69
CA GLU A 299 16.36 5.77 8.96
C GLU A 299 14.98 6.36 8.63
N TRP A 300 14.52 6.11 7.42
CA TRP A 300 13.17 6.48 6.95
C TRP A 300 12.61 5.44 5.99
N LEU A 301 11.31 5.47 5.77
CA LEU A 301 10.60 4.71 4.74
C LEU A 301 10.02 5.68 3.71
N ASP A 302 10.53 5.63 2.49
CA ASP A 302 9.96 6.42 1.39
C ASP A 302 8.55 5.95 1.03
N VAL A 303 7.66 6.91 0.84
CA VAL A 303 6.34 6.72 0.25
C VAL A 303 6.36 7.39 -1.12
N LYS A 304 6.21 6.60 -2.20
CA LYS A 304 6.32 7.06 -3.60
C LYS A 304 7.66 7.71 -3.95
N GLY A 305 8.77 7.20 -3.38
CA GLY A 305 10.11 7.79 -3.56
C GLY A 305 10.58 7.87 -5.02
N ALA A 306 10.13 6.94 -5.88
CA ALA A 306 10.50 6.92 -7.30
C ALA A 306 9.60 7.75 -8.22
N TRP A 307 8.44 8.22 -7.73
CA TRP A 307 7.49 9.07 -8.47
C TRP A 307 7.52 10.51 -7.95
N ALA A 308 7.24 11.49 -8.84
CA ALA A 308 7.21 12.91 -8.50
C ALA A 308 8.42 13.32 -7.62
N ARG A 309 9.61 13.07 -8.14
CA ARG A 309 10.87 13.13 -7.38
C ARG A 309 11.29 14.54 -6.96
N THR A 310 10.61 15.59 -7.39
CA THR A 310 10.84 16.96 -6.95
C THR A 310 10.41 17.21 -5.51
N ILE A 311 9.58 16.32 -4.96
CA ILE A 311 9.16 16.30 -3.56
C ILE A 311 9.42 14.92 -2.95
N ILE A 312 9.88 14.90 -1.72
CA ILE A 312 10.06 13.71 -0.89
C ILE A 312 8.87 13.61 0.05
N THR A 313 8.30 12.44 0.17
CA THR A 313 7.36 12.05 1.23
C THR A 313 7.88 10.78 1.87
N CYS A 314 8.14 10.80 3.15
CA CYS A 314 8.62 9.63 3.86
C CYS A 314 8.14 9.59 5.31
N LEU A 315 8.06 8.38 5.86
CA LEU A 315 7.81 8.13 7.27
C LEU A 315 9.14 7.92 7.98
N ALA A 316 9.32 8.57 9.11
CA ALA A 316 10.52 8.47 9.93
C ALA A 316 10.15 8.51 11.42
N ARG A 317 11.16 8.52 12.28
CA ARG A 317 10.95 8.74 13.72
C ARG A 317 11.85 9.88 14.20
N MET A 318 11.32 10.64 15.16
CA MET A 318 12.06 11.68 15.86
C MET A 318 11.75 11.56 17.36
N GLY A 319 12.77 11.25 18.16
CA GLY A 319 12.59 10.92 19.58
C GLY A 319 11.66 9.71 19.79
N GLY A 320 11.73 8.69 18.95
CA GLY A 320 10.90 7.49 18.95
C GLY A 320 9.48 7.67 18.39
N ARG A 321 9.03 8.91 18.12
CA ARG A 321 7.69 9.22 17.60
C ARG A 321 7.66 9.14 16.08
N PRO A 322 6.69 8.45 15.47
CA PRO A 322 6.46 8.54 14.04
C PRO A 322 6.21 9.98 13.60
N VAL A 323 6.82 10.37 12.48
CA VAL A 323 6.61 11.64 11.81
C VAL A 323 6.51 11.42 10.31
N GLY A 324 5.67 12.21 9.65
CA GLY A 324 5.61 12.32 8.19
C GLY A 324 6.47 13.48 7.73
N ILE A 325 7.44 13.23 6.85
CA ILE A 325 8.29 14.27 6.29
C ILE A 325 7.83 14.60 4.87
N VAL A 326 7.59 15.89 4.61
CA VAL A 326 7.32 16.45 3.29
C VAL A 326 8.42 17.44 2.96
N ALA A 327 9.26 17.13 1.98
CA ALA A 327 10.46 17.92 1.72
C ALA A 327 10.65 18.18 0.22
N ASN A 328 11.09 19.38 -0.16
CA ASN A 328 11.50 19.63 -1.52
C ASN A 328 12.85 18.93 -1.80
N GLN A 329 13.04 18.41 -3.03
CA GLN A 329 14.30 17.79 -3.44
C GLN A 329 15.05 18.66 -4.46
N PRO A 330 15.99 19.52 -4.04
CA PRO A 330 16.67 20.44 -4.93
C PRO A 330 17.45 19.78 -6.06
N ARG A 331 17.90 18.53 -5.91
CA ARG A 331 18.56 17.75 -6.99
C ARG A 331 17.63 17.41 -8.15
N GLN A 332 16.32 17.51 -7.95
CA GLN A 332 15.32 17.21 -8.96
C GLN A 332 14.63 18.53 -9.36
N LEU A 333 15.01 19.08 -10.52
CA LEU A 333 14.44 20.32 -11.05
C LEU A 333 14.37 21.48 -10.02
N GLY A 334 15.33 21.54 -9.09
CA GLY A 334 15.39 22.58 -8.06
C GLY A 334 14.33 22.47 -6.96
N GLY A 335 13.60 21.34 -6.84
CA GLY A 335 12.52 21.17 -5.87
C GLY A 335 11.21 21.87 -6.26
N ILE A 336 11.01 22.17 -7.55
CA ILE A 336 9.78 22.79 -8.06
C ILE A 336 8.57 21.89 -7.87
N LEU A 337 7.40 22.46 -7.65
CA LEU A 337 6.14 21.72 -7.52
C LEU A 337 5.43 21.66 -8.89
N ASP A 338 4.99 20.46 -9.25
CA ASP A 338 4.19 20.16 -10.42
C ASP A 338 2.89 19.41 -10.02
N ASN A 339 2.12 18.96 -11.00
CA ASN A 339 0.86 18.27 -10.76
C ASN A 339 1.04 17.02 -9.91
N ASP A 340 2.04 16.19 -10.25
CA ASP A 340 2.29 14.91 -9.58
C ASP A 340 2.83 15.11 -8.17
N SER A 341 3.72 16.09 -7.97
CA SER A 341 4.25 16.41 -6.64
C SER A 341 3.19 16.98 -5.71
N ALA A 342 2.26 17.76 -6.23
CA ALA A 342 1.12 18.27 -5.47
C ALA A 342 0.17 17.13 -5.05
N ASP A 343 -0.17 16.22 -5.95
CA ASP A 343 -1.02 15.06 -5.64
C ASP A 343 -0.34 14.10 -4.64
N LYS A 344 0.97 13.84 -4.82
CA LYS A 344 1.77 13.02 -3.90
C LYS A 344 1.75 13.59 -2.48
N ALA A 345 2.06 14.87 -2.34
CA ALA A 345 2.08 15.53 -1.04
C ALA A 345 0.68 15.59 -0.41
N ALA A 346 -0.35 15.94 -1.18
CA ALA A 346 -1.73 15.99 -0.68
C ALA A 346 -2.19 14.65 -0.09
N ARG A 347 -1.96 13.53 -0.81
CA ARG A 347 -2.32 12.20 -0.33
C ARG A 347 -1.56 11.84 0.93
N PHE A 348 -0.25 12.12 0.97
CA PHE A 348 0.59 11.79 2.13
C PHE A 348 0.22 12.61 3.37
N VAL A 349 -0.06 13.90 3.22
CA VAL A 349 -0.54 14.76 4.32
C VAL A 349 -1.87 14.26 4.88
N ASN A 350 -2.84 13.94 4.01
CA ASN A 350 -4.13 13.37 4.44
C ASN A 350 -3.96 12.04 5.18
N LEU A 351 -3.04 11.18 4.73
CA LEU A 351 -2.74 9.92 5.39
C LEU A 351 -2.18 10.13 6.81
N CYS A 352 -1.19 11.02 6.94
CA CYS A 352 -0.60 11.34 8.24
C CYS A 352 -1.64 11.96 9.18
N ASP A 353 -2.47 12.87 8.68
CA ASP A 353 -3.52 13.52 9.48
C ASP A 353 -4.56 12.51 9.96
N ALA A 354 -5.01 11.60 9.09
CA ALA A 354 -6.00 10.57 9.44
C ALA A 354 -5.55 9.68 10.61
N PHE A 355 -4.25 9.43 10.74
CA PHE A 355 -3.71 8.53 11.77
C PHE A 355 -2.90 9.25 12.86
N GLY A 356 -3.04 10.58 12.98
CA GLY A 356 -2.43 11.34 14.05
C GLY A 356 -0.90 11.41 14.00
N ILE A 357 -0.29 11.28 12.82
CA ILE A 357 1.16 11.35 12.61
C ILE A 357 1.56 12.81 12.36
N PRO A 358 2.38 13.44 13.24
CA PRO A 358 2.85 14.81 13.06
C PRO A 358 3.63 14.98 11.75
N LEU A 359 3.59 16.18 11.19
CA LEU A 359 4.20 16.52 9.92
C LEU A 359 5.41 17.46 10.09
N VAL A 360 6.49 17.15 9.40
CA VAL A 360 7.69 17.99 9.29
C VAL A 360 7.88 18.39 7.83
N PHE A 361 7.85 19.70 7.58
CA PHE A 361 8.07 20.27 6.25
C PHE A 361 9.49 20.82 6.17
N LEU A 362 10.27 20.31 5.21
CA LEU A 362 11.61 20.84 4.91
C LEU A 362 11.54 21.61 3.59
N GLN A 363 11.59 22.92 3.68
CA GLN A 363 11.28 23.80 2.57
C GLN A 363 12.52 24.34 1.87
N ASP A 364 12.66 24.04 0.59
CA ASP A 364 13.53 24.72 -0.37
C ASP A 364 12.83 24.75 -1.73
N VAL A 365 11.80 25.60 -1.86
CA VAL A 365 10.86 25.60 -2.98
C VAL A 365 10.99 26.88 -3.81
N PRO A 366 11.29 26.75 -5.12
CA PRO A 366 11.29 27.91 -6.03
C PRO A 366 9.88 28.34 -6.49
N GLY A 367 8.85 27.56 -6.18
CA GLY A 367 7.46 27.79 -6.55
C GLY A 367 6.82 26.60 -7.28
N PHE A 368 5.64 26.84 -7.85
CA PHE A 368 5.01 25.92 -8.79
C PHE A 368 5.59 26.06 -10.18
N MET A 369 5.58 24.96 -10.93
CA MET A 369 5.94 24.97 -12.35
C MET A 369 4.94 25.84 -13.14
N VAL A 370 5.46 26.64 -14.05
CA VAL A 370 4.67 27.57 -14.89
C VAL A 370 4.77 27.20 -16.36
N GLY A 371 3.78 27.57 -17.15
CA GLY A 371 3.78 27.38 -18.59
C GLY A 371 2.53 26.67 -19.11
N THR A 372 2.29 26.80 -20.40
CA THR A 372 1.05 26.33 -21.04
C THR A 372 0.77 24.84 -20.86
N LYS A 373 1.81 24.00 -20.80
CA LYS A 373 1.66 22.53 -20.62
C LYS A 373 1.10 22.18 -19.24
N VAL A 374 1.67 22.78 -18.17
CA VAL A 374 1.23 22.47 -16.80
C VAL A 374 -0.11 23.15 -16.48
N GLU A 375 -0.38 24.33 -17.05
CA GLU A 375 -1.69 24.96 -16.95
C GLU A 375 -2.78 24.08 -17.61
N ALA A 376 -2.54 23.64 -18.85
CA ALA A 376 -3.46 22.75 -19.55
C ALA A 376 -3.63 21.40 -18.85
N ALA A 377 -2.61 20.89 -18.14
CA ALA A 377 -2.68 19.69 -17.32
C ALA A 377 -3.34 19.94 -15.95
N GLY A 378 -3.68 21.18 -15.59
CA GLY A 378 -4.46 21.57 -14.44
C GLY A 378 -3.64 21.79 -13.16
N ILE A 379 -2.48 22.47 -13.25
CA ILE A 379 -1.61 22.77 -12.09
C ILE A 379 -2.37 23.45 -10.94
N ILE A 380 -3.30 24.37 -11.25
CA ILE A 380 -4.11 25.05 -10.24
C ILE A 380 -5.00 24.05 -9.51
N ARG A 381 -5.63 23.12 -10.21
CA ARG A 381 -6.48 22.07 -9.63
C ARG A 381 -5.70 21.09 -8.76
N HIS A 382 -4.52 20.67 -9.21
CA HIS A 382 -3.64 19.78 -8.44
C HIS A 382 -3.00 20.52 -7.25
N GLY A 383 -2.52 21.74 -7.45
CA GLY A 383 -2.01 22.59 -6.37
C GLY A 383 -3.05 22.89 -5.29
N ALA A 384 -4.32 23.10 -5.69
CA ALA A 384 -5.42 23.30 -4.74
C ALA A 384 -5.67 22.09 -3.83
N LYS A 385 -5.45 20.85 -4.32
CA LYS A 385 -5.53 19.63 -3.45
C LYS A 385 -4.47 19.67 -2.34
N MET A 386 -3.23 20.04 -2.69
CA MET A 386 -2.17 20.15 -1.70
C MET A 386 -2.43 21.29 -0.70
N LEU A 387 -2.87 22.47 -1.18
CA LEU A 387 -3.30 23.57 -0.32
C LEU A 387 -4.39 23.13 0.66
N HIS A 388 -5.41 22.43 0.15
CA HIS A 388 -6.50 21.91 0.98
C HIS A 388 -5.99 20.92 2.03
N ALA A 389 -5.19 19.93 1.64
CA ALA A 389 -4.67 18.92 2.55
C ALA A 389 -3.84 19.54 3.69
N VAL A 390 -2.93 20.47 3.37
CA VAL A 390 -2.07 21.12 4.36
C VAL A 390 -2.88 22.05 5.29
N ALA A 391 -3.87 22.77 4.72
CA ALA A 391 -4.72 23.66 5.50
C ALA A 391 -5.69 22.90 6.42
N ALA A 392 -6.22 21.76 5.97
CA ALA A 392 -7.17 20.94 6.73
C ALA A 392 -6.49 20.05 7.78
N ALA A 393 -5.20 19.77 7.64
CA ALA A 393 -4.48 18.89 8.56
C ALA A 393 -4.48 19.42 9.99
N THR A 394 -4.93 18.56 10.93
CA THR A 394 -5.11 18.86 12.36
C THR A 394 -3.94 18.40 13.23
N VAL A 395 -3.07 17.54 12.70
CA VAL A 395 -1.87 17.08 13.39
C VAL A 395 -0.86 18.21 13.60
N PRO A 396 0.02 18.14 14.62
CA PRO A 396 1.12 19.09 14.77
C PRO A 396 1.96 19.18 13.50
N LYS A 397 2.28 20.38 13.10
CA LYS A 397 3.10 20.68 11.91
C LYS A 397 4.32 21.50 12.33
N VAL A 398 5.48 21.20 11.78
CA VAL A 398 6.71 21.99 11.95
C VAL A 398 7.26 22.26 10.56
N THR A 399 7.61 23.53 10.28
CA THR A 399 8.22 23.93 9.02
C THR A 399 9.60 24.53 9.25
N VAL A 400 10.59 23.96 8.55
CA VAL A 400 11.96 24.48 8.48
C VAL A 400 12.22 24.99 7.07
N VAL A 401 12.43 26.29 6.95
CA VAL A 401 12.86 26.91 5.68
C VAL A 401 14.38 26.86 5.62
N LEU A 402 14.91 26.01 4.72
CA LEU A 402 16.34 25.84 4.57
C LEU A 402 16.93 26.95 3.67
N ARG A 403 16.30 27.22 2.51
CA ARG A 403 16.84 28.16 1.56
C ARG A 403 15.76 28.96 0.81
N LYS A 404 15.05 28.36 -0.16
CA LYS A 404 14.04 29.04 -0.96
C LYS A 404 12.63 28.81 -0.43
N ALA A 405 11.81 29.84 -0.48
CA ALA A 405 10.41 29.80 -0.03
C ALA A 405 9.60 30.82 -0.83
N TYR A 406 9.32 30.53 -2.12
CA TYR A 406 8.79 31.54 -3.04
C TYR A 406 7.33 31.27 -3.41
N GLY A 407 6.56 32.36 -3.50
CA GLY A 407 5.21 32.41 -4.04
C GLY A 407 4.25 31.42 -3.37
N ALA A 408 3.34 30.83 -4.15
CA ALA A 408 2.39 29.85 -3.66
C ALA A 408 3.07 28.54 -3.14
N GLY A 409 4.30 28.24 -3.59
CA GLY A 409 5.10 27.13 -3.07
C GLY A 409 5.37 27.27 -1.57
N TYR A 410 5.62 28.49 -1.08
CA TYR A 410 5.78 28.75 0.34
C TYR A 410 4.55 28.34 1.15
N TYR A 411 3.35 28.67 0.68
CA TYR A 411 2.12 28.35 1.40
C TYR A 411 1.86 26.84 1.43
N VAL A 412 1.93 26.16 0.28
CA VAL A 412 1.62 24.71 0.22
C VAL A 412 2.61 23.83 1.00
N MET A 413 3.83 24.35 1.21
CA MET A 413 4.83 23.71 2.08
C MET A 413 4.67 24.14 3.55
N CYS A 414 3.44 24.40 3.96
CA CYS A 414 3.06 24.78 5.33
C CYS A 414 3.73 26.07 5.78
N GLY A 415 3.53 27.17 5.01
CA GLY A 415 3.96 28.51 5.42
C GLY A 415 3.18 29.01 6.63
N ARG A 416 3.62 30.15 7.20
CA ARG A 416 3.10 30.72 8.45
C ARG A 416 1.56 30.81 8.54
N ALA A 417 0.88 31.05 7.41
CA ALA A 417 -0.58 31.15 7.37
C ALA A 417 -1.31 29.80 7.61
N TYR A 418 -0.58 28.69 7.59
CA TYR A 418 -1.11 27.34 7.85
C TYR A 418 -0.74 26.83 9.24
N GLU A 419 -0.29 27.72 10.11
CA GLU A 419 -0.07 27.49 11.55
C GLU A 419 0.84 26.28 11.83
N PRO A 420 2.06 26.25 11.24
CA PRO A 420 3.02 25.22 11.55
C PRO A 420 3.51 25.31 12.99
#